data_bb6a3a7e4b6018367df64e190da2b91a
#
_entry.id   bb6a3a7e4b6018367df64e190da2b91a
#
_cell.length_a   1.000
_cell.length_b   1.000
_cell.length_c   1.000
_cell.angle_alpha   90.00
_cell.angle_beta   90.00
_cell.angle_gamma   90.00
#
_symmetry.space_group_name_H-M   'P 1'
#
loop_
_entity.id
_entity.type
_entity.pdbx_description
1 polymer ?
#
loop_
_entity_poly.entity_id
_entity_poly.type
_entity_poly.pdbx_seq_one_letter_code
_entity_poly.pdbx_strand_id
1 'polypeptide(L)'
;MKLNTQLTLPTFILGLVIVAIPFTANWNLPLLNGTVVRWIENGQALWLLFGAVFTFCYIRPLSRPEGEKQFWLWAAMWWLVLLGRSTSWGRDYFPEQPKILFRSISVVLIAMIILPVLLSKRLRQDIARRLRNEPLPLWLLAITACAFLISDTVEHHRLLASLFLHNAHYGDLIEELYELPFMAGLFLINLGFMQRDKQEEYSSVHVGKPQLAD
;
A
#
# COMPACT_ATOMS: atom_id res chain seq x y z
N MET A 1 15.13 -14.09 8.17
CA MET A 1 14.56 -12.77 7.87
C MET A 1 15.63 -11.74 8.26
N LYS A 2 16.07 -10.91 7.31
CA LYS A 2 17.04 -9.85 7.59
C LYS A 2 16.28 -8.57 7.82
N LEU A 3 16.54 -7.85 8.91
CA LEU A 3 15.93 -6.57 9.21
C LEU A 3 16.92 -5.45 8.97
N ASN A 4 16.53 -4.45 8.20
CA ASN A 4 17.29 -3.22 8.07
C ASN A 4 16.74 -2.20 9.08
N THR A 5 17.58 -1.83 10.06
CA THR A 5 17.23 -0.88 11.14
C THR A 5 17.63 0.56 10.81
N GLN A 6 18.08 0.83 9.60
CA GLN A 6 18.42 2.21 9.19
C GLN A 6 17.17 3.05 9.06
N LEU A 7 17.17 4.19 9.73
CA LEU A 7 16.12 5.21 9.59
C LEU A 7 16.42 6.05 8.34
N THR A 8 15.61 5.87 7.29
CA THR A 8 15.76 6.65 6.05
C THR A 8 15.02 7.98 6.16
N LEU A 9 15.41 8.98 5.37
CA LEU A 9 14.75 10.28 5.34
C LEU A 9 13.23 10.17 5.05
N PRO A 10 12.76 9.39 4.05
CA PRO A 10 11.33 9.20 3.86
C PRO A 10 10.62 8.62 5.07
N THR A 11 11.23 7.65 5.76
CA THR A 11 10.67 7.05 6.97
C THR A 11 10.53 8.08 8.09
N PHE A 12 11.56 8.93 8.27
CA PHE A 12 11.52 10.00 9.27
C PHE A 12 10.42 11.01 8.97
N ILE A 13 10.29 11.43 7.70
CA ILE A 13 9.23 12.36 7.28
C ILE A 13 7.84 11.76 7.54
N LEU A 14 7.61 10.49 7.19
CA LEU A 14 6.33 9.82 7.48
C LEU A 14 6.03 9.79 8.98
N GLY A 15 7.03 9.53 9.81
CA GLY A 15 6.88 9.58 11.27
C GLY A 15 6.47 10.96 11.77
N LEU A 16 7.09 12.03 11.25
CA LEU A 16 6.71 13.40 11.59
C LEU A 16 5.27 13.73 11.15
N VAL A 17 4.86 13.30 9.96
CA VAL A 17 3.50 13.48 9.47
C VAL A 17 2.50 12.82 10.40
N ILE A 18 2.72 11.56 10.79
CA ILE A 18 1.84 10.82 11.70
C ILE A 18 1.68 11.56 13.04
N VAL A 19 2.77 12.08 13.59
CA VAL A 19 2.74 12.85 14.85
C VAL A 19 2.01 14.19 14.68
N ALA A 20 2.08 14.81 13.51
CA ALA A 20 1.45 16.10 13.23
C ALA A 20 -0.07 16.01 12.98
N ILE A 21 -0.60 14.89 12.49
CA ILE A 21 -2.01 14.72 12.11
C ILE A 21 -2.98 15.11 13.23
N PRO A 22 -2.86 14.66 14.50
CA PRO A 22 -3.83 15.01 15.54
C PRO A 22 -3.99 16.52 15.77
N PHE A 23 -2.92 17.28 15.53
CA PHE A 23 -2.93 18.73 15.72
C PHE A 23 -3.65 19.49 14.61
N THR A 24 -3.95 18.85 13.48
CA THR A 24 -4.71 19.46 12.37
C THR A 24 -6.14 19.83 12.81
N ALA A 25 -6.73 19.12 13.76
CA ALA A 25 -8.02 19.46 14.34
C ALA A 25 -8.03 20.85 15.00
N ASN A 26 -6.88 21.34 15.48
CA ASN A 26 -6.75 22.66 16.13
C ASN A 26 -6.74 23.83 15.10
N TRP A 27 -6.55 23.51 13.81
CA TRP A 27 -6.50 24.54 12.76
C TRP A 27 -7.90 25.01 12.33
N ASN A 28 -8.98 24.41 12.88
CA ASN A 28 -10.37 24.73 12.56
C ASN A 28 -10.63 24.81 11.06
N LEU A 29 -10.06 23.86 10.30
CA LEU A 29 -10.22 23.80 8.85
C LEU A 29 -11.69 23.68 8.48
N PRO A 30 -12.19 24.46 7.51
CA PRO A 30 -13.57 24.34 7.05
C PRO A 30 -13.75 22.99 6.32
N LEU A 31 -14.55 22.09 6.87
CA LEU A 31 -14.81 20.77 6.28
C LEU A 31 -15.71 20.83 5.03
N LEU A 32 -16.32 21.98 4.72
CA LEU A 32 -17.19 22.22 3.57
C LEU A 32 -18.26 21.12 3.40
N ASN A 33 -18.94 20.78 4.50
CA ASN A 33 -19.94 19.71 4.54
C ASN A 33 -19.41 18.34 4.03
N GLY A 34 -18.17 17.97 4.40
CA GLY A 34 -17.53 16.71 4.01
C GLY A 34 -16.85 16.73 2.62
N THR A 35 -16.88 17.87 1.91
CA THR A 35 -16.25 17.95 0.57
C THR A 35 -14.74 17.75 0.64
N VAL A 36 -14.10 18.26 1.69
CA VAL A 36 -12.63 18.10 1.88
C VAL A 36 -12.27 16.62 2.06
N VAL A 37 -13.02 15.90 2.89
CA VAL A 37 -12.84 14.45 3.11
C VAL A 37 -12.99 13.71 1.79
N ARG A 38 -14.04 13.97 1.04
CA ARG A 38 -14.26 13.35 -0.28
C ARG A 38 -13.14 13.61 -1.30
N TRP A 39 -12.51 14.79 -1.26
CA TRP A 39 -11.36 15.07 -2.11
C TRP A 39 -10.14 14.24 -1.71
N ILE A 40 -9.93 14.03 -0.41
CA ILE A 40 -8.85 13.19 0.09
C ILE A 40 -9.11 11.74 -0.34
N GLU A 41 -10.31 11.19 -0.12
CA GLU A 41 -10.73 9.84 -0.57
C GLU A 41 -10.48 9.63 -2.07
N ASN A 42 -10.92 10.58 -2.91
CA ASN A 42 -10.67 10.50 -4.35
C ASN A 42 -9.17 10.55 -4.70
N GLY A 43 -8.40 11.37 -3.99
CA GLY A 43 -6.95 11.42 -4.13
C GLY A 43 -6.28 10.09 -3.76
N GLN A 44 -6.75 9.45 -2.70
CA GLN A 44 -6.31 8.13 -2.25
C GLN A 44 -6.65 7.05 -3.28
N ALA A 45 -7.88 7.05 -3.81
CA ALA A 45 -8.29 6.13 -4.87
C ALA A 45 -7.39 6.26 -6.12
N LEU A 46 -7.08 7.49 -6.54
CA LEU A 46 -6.14 7.75 -7.64
C LEU A 46 -4.73 7.27 -7.30
N TRP A 47 -4.27 7.44 -6.07
CA TRP A 47 -2.97 6.96 -5.62
C TRP A 47 -2.88 5.43 -5.64
N LEU A 48 -3.91 4.73 -5.19
CA LEU A 48 -3.98 3.28 -5.22
C LEU A 48 -4.01 2.73 -6.64
N LEU A 49 -4.76 3.37 -7.54
CA LEU A 49 -4.76 3.05 -8.96
C LEU A 49 -3.37 3.29 -9.58
N PHE A 50 -2.74 4.42 -9.26
CA PHE A 50 -1.37 4.71 -9.66
C PHE A 50 -0.41 3.63 -9.17
N GLY A 51 -0.51 3.19 -7.92
CA GLY A 51 0.30 2.10 -7.35
C GLY A 51 0.20 0.80 -8.17
N ALA A 52 -1.01 0.41 -8.60
CA ALA A 52 -1.23 -0.76 -9.43
C ALA A 52 -0.57 -0.61 -10.81
N VAL A 53 -0.87 0.49 -11.51
CA VAL A 53 -0.35 0.77 -12.86
C VAL A 53 1.16 0.93 -12.83
N PHE A 54 1.70 1.68 -11.86
CA PHE A 54 3.13 1.89 -11.72
C PHE A 54 3.87 0.57 -11.45
N THR A 55 3.37 -0.26 -10.53
CA THR A 55 3.96 -1.58 -10.25
C THR A 55 4.01 -2.42 -11.53
N PHE A 56 2.92 -2.48 -12.28
CA PHE A 56 2.84 -3.26 -13.51
C PHE A 56 3.77 -2.71 -14.61
N CYS A 57 3.78 -1.40 -14.84
CA CYS A 57 4.57 -0.78 -15.90
C CYS A 57 6.07 -0.77 -15.58
N TYR A 58 6.43 -0.48 -14.33
CA TYR A 58 7.83 -0.38 -13.91
C TYR A 58 8.54 -1.73 -13.91
N ILE A 59 7.90 -2.76 -13.38
CA ILE A 59 8.46 -4.12 -13.26
C ILE A 59 8.33 -4.91 -14.55
N ARG A 60 7.28 -4.67 -15.34
CA ARG A 60 6.95 -5.45 -16.53
C ARG A 60 6.85 -6.95 -16.23
N PRO A 61 5.96 -7.38 -15.32
CA PRO A 61 5.94 -8.74 -14.80
C PRO A 61 5.81 -9.82 -15.86
N LEU A 62 5.20 -9.53 -17.00
CA LEU A 62 5.01 -10.48 -18.09
C LEU A 62 6.32 -10.91 -18.77
N SER A 63 7.38 -10.11 -18.65
CA SER A 63 8.72 -10.43 -19.20
C SER A 63 9.64 -11.15 -18.18
N ARG A 64 9.15 -11.41 -16.97
CA ARG A 64 9.95 -12.01 -15.90
C ARG A 64 9.77 -13.53 -15.79
N PRO A 65 10.72 -14.24 -15.13
CA PRO A 65 10.56 -15.64 -14.80
C PRO A 65 9.28 -15.93 -14.02
N GLU A 66 8.72 -17.14 -14.16
CA GLU A 66 7.37 -17.47 -13.64
C GLU A 66 7.14 -17.19 -12.16
N GLY A 67 8.12 -17.39 -11.28
CA GLY A 67 7.97 -17.07 -9.85
C GLY A 67 7.84 -15.57 -9.60
N GLU A 68 8.74 -14.77 -10.16
CA GLU A 68 8.73 -13.31 -10.05
C GLU A 68 7.52 -12.68 -10.74
N LYS A 69 7.15 -13.22 -11.91
CA LYS A 69 5.95 -12.81 -12.64
C LYS A 69 4.71 -12.93 -11.76
N GLN A 70 4.52 -14.10 -11.12
CA GLN A 70 3.38 -14.34 -10.26
C GLN A 70 3.40 -13.42 -9.02
N PHE A 71 4.56 -13.19 -8.42
CA PHE A 71 4.72 -12.29 -7.29
C PHE A 71 4.31 -10.85 -7.65
N TRP A 72 4.79 -10.33 -8.78
CA TRP A 72 4.51 -8.94 -9.15
C TRP A 72 3.09 -8.72 -9.67
N LEU A 73 2.49 -9.70 -10.33
CA LEU A 73 1.06 -9.67 -10.64
C LEU A 73 0.22 -9.69 -9.35
N TRP A 74 0.59 -10.51 -8.39
CA TRP A 74 -0.04 -10.56 -7.08
C TRP A 74 0.14 -9.25 -6.30
N ALA A 75 1.33 -8.65 -6.34
CA ALA A 75 1.58 -7.34 -5.72
C ALA A 75 0.75 -6.21 -6.37
N ALA A 76 0.59 -6.22 -7.71
CA ALA A 76 -0.30 -5.28 -8.40
C ALA A 76 -1.77 -5.48 -8.01
N MET A 77 -2.21 -6.73 -7.83
CA MET A 77 -3.58 -7.04 -7.38
C MET A 77 -3.86 -6.52 -5.96
N TRP A 78 -2.88 -6.47 -5.07
CA TRP A 78 -3.06 -5.86 -3.75
C TRP A 78 -3.47 -4.40 -3.84
N TRP A 79 -2.86 -3.61 -4.73
CA TRP A 79 -3.26 -2.23 -4.96
C TRP A 79 -4.71 -2.12 -5.42
N LEU A 80 -5.16 -3.01 -6.31
CA LEU A 80 -6.53 -3.03 -6.80
C LEU A 80 -7.54 -3.43 -5.72
N VAL A 81 -7.17 -4.33 -4.82
CA VAL A 81 -8.02 -4.69 -3.67
C VAL A 81 -8.11 -3.53 -2.67
N LEU A 82 -7.00 -2.85 -2.39
CA LEU A 82 -7.02 -1.65 -1.55
C LEU A 82 -7.88 -0.54 -2.19
N LEU A 83 -7.77 -0.34 -3.50
CA LEU A 83 -8.63 0.56 -4.25
C LEU A 83 -10.12 0.17 -4.12
N GLY A 84 -10.43 -1.12 -4.31
CA GLY A 84 -11.79 -1.63 -4.14
C GLY A 84 -12.33 -1.35 -2.73
N ARG A 85 -11.52 -1.57 -1.69
CA ARG A 85 -11.88 -1.27 -0.30
C ARG A 85 -12.11 0.23 -0.10
N SER A 86 -11.18 1.07 -0.54
CA SER A 86 -11.24 2.53 -0.42
C SER A 86 -12.48 3.15 -1.11
N THR A 87 -12.97 2.52 -2.18
CA THR A 87 -14.16 2.98 -2.93
C THR A 87 -15.42 2.19 -2.58
N SER A 88 -15.46 1.53 -1.43
CA SER A 88 -16.56 0.64 -1.02
C SER A 88 -16.96 -0.34 -2.14
N TRP A 89 -15.98 -0.85 -2.87
CA TRP A 89 -16.14 -1.75 -4.03
C TRP A 89 -16.90 -1.14 -5.20
N GLY A 90 -16.92 0.19 -5.30
CA GLY A 90 -17.62 0.97 -6.31
C GLY A 90 -18.99 1.50 -5.87
N ARG A 91 -19.45 1.16 -4.66
CA ARG A 91 -20.77 1.60 -4.15
C ARG A 91 -20.86 3.12 -4.04
N ASP A 92 -19.78 3.79 -3.68
CA ASP A 92 -19.75 5.24 -3.46
C ASP A 92 -19.95 6.01 -4.77
N TYR A 93 -19.60 5.40 -5.91
CA TYR A 93 -19.80 5.99 -7.24
C TYR A 93 -21.08 5.53 -7.93
N PHE A 94 -21.62 4.36 -7.57
CA PHE A 94 -22.80 3.76 -8.21
C PHE A 94 -23.83 3.29 -7.16
N PRO A 95 -24.37 4.19 -6.32
CA PRO A 95 -25.23 3.83 -5.20
C PRO A 95 -26.53 3.13 -5.61
N GLU A 96 -27.00 3.38 -6.84
CA GLU A 96 -28.25 2.81 -7.38
C GLU A 96 -28.13 1.32 -7.75
N GLN A 97 -26.90 0.78 -7.82
CA GLN A 97 -26.71 -0.60 -8.23
C GLN A 97 -27.01 -1.59 -7.10
N PRO A 98 -27.42 -2.83 -7.44
CA PRO A 98 -27.73 -3.85 -6.43
C PRO A 98 -26.53 -4.17 -5.53
N LYS A 99 -26.76 -4.28 -4.22
CA LYS A 99 -25.72 -4.64 -3.23
C LYS A 99 -24.99 -5.94 -3.56
N ILE A 100 -25.66 -6.88 -4.26
CA ILE A 100 -25.05 -8.15 -4.68
C ILE A 100 -23.90 -7.95 -5.65
N LEU A 101 -23.96 -6.93 -6.53
CA LEU A 101 -22.88 -6.60 -7.46
C LEU A 101 -21.60 -6.26 -6.70
N PHE A 102 -21.67 -5.36 -5.73
CA PHE A 102 -20.49 -4.93 -4.94
C PHE A 102 -19.91 -6.07 -4.10
N ARG A 103 -20.78 -6.92 -3.53
CA ARG A 103 -20.34 -8.14 -2.83
C ARG A 103 -19.62 -9.10 -3.78
N SER A 104 -20.11 -9.27 -5.00
CA SER A 104 -19.48 -10.12 -6.00
C SER A 104 -18.12 -9.57 -6.39
N ILE A 105 -18.00 -8.26 -6.61
CA ILE A 105 -16.72 -7.58 -6.91
C ILE A 105 -15.73 -7.81 -5.77
N SER A 106 -16.15 -7.59 -4.52
CA SER A 106 -15.28 -7.80 -3.36
C SER A 106 -14.79 -9.25 -3.24
N VAL A 107 -15.69 -10.22 -3.41
CA VAL A 107 -15.36 -11.65 -3.36
C VAL A 107 -14.36 -12.01 -4.46
N VAL A 108 -14.57 -11.55 -5.69
CA VAL A 108 -13.67 -11.82 -6.81
C VAL A 108 -12.29 -11.21 -6.56
N LEU A 109 -12.22 -9.93 -6.18
CA LEU A 109 -10.92 -9.27 -5.94
C LEU A 109 -10.17 -9.89 -4.77
N ILE A 110 -10.85 -10.23 -3.67
CA ILE A 110 -10.23 -10.92 -2.53
C ILE A 110 -9.77 -12.32 -2.94
N ALA A 111 -10.56 -13.05 -3.71
CA ALA A 111 -10.19 -14.37 -4.23
C ALA A 111 -8.93 -14.29 -5.12
N MET A 112 -8.78 -13.25 -5.93
CA MET A 112 -7.59 -13.03 -6.77
C MET A 112 -6.30 -12.81 -5.96
N ILE A 113 -6.39 -12.45 -4.68
CA ILE A 113 -5.23 -12.41 -3.78
C ILE A 113 -5.00 -13.76 -3.09
N ILE A 114 -6.07 -14.37 -2.59
CA ILE A 114 -5.97 -15.57 -1.73
C ILE A 114 -5.67 -16.81 -2.57
N LEU A 115 -6.40 -17.03 -3.68
CA LEU A 115 -6.27 -18.23 -4.49
C LEU A 115 -4.87 -18.44 -5.07
N PRO A 116 -4.17 -17.44 -5.65
CA PRO A 116 -2.81 -17.64 -6.13
C PRO A 116 -1.83 -18.09 -5.04
N VAL A 117 -1.97 -17.56 -3.83
CA VAL A 117 -1.12 -17.99 -2.70
C VAL A 117 -1.41 -19.42 -2.29
N LEU A 118 -2.68 -19.85 -2.29
CA LEU A 118 -3.06 -21.21 -1.94
C LEU A 118 -2.66 -22.23 -3.02
N LEU A 119 -2.87 -21.89 -4.29
CA LEU A 119 -2.72 -22.82 -5.41
C LEU A 119 -1.29 -22.85 -5.99
N SER A 120 -0.57 -21.73 -5.99
CA SER A 120 0.75 -21.65 -6.61
C SER A 120 1.89 -21.90 -5.62
N LYS A 121 2.55 -23.04 -5.75
CA LYS A 121 3.80 -23.35 -5.02
C LYS A 121 4.91 -22.33 -5.38
N ARG A 122 4.99 -21.92 -6.64
CA ARG A 122 6.02 -20.97 -7.13
C ARG A 122 5.88 -19.60 -6.46
N LEU A 123 4.65 -19.08 -6.36
CA LEU A 123 4.38 -17.83 -5.66
C LEU A 123 4.78 -17.90 -4.18
N ARG A 124 4.38 -18.97 -3.48
CA ARG A 124 4.77 -19.16 -2.06
C ARG A 124 6.27 -19.26 -1.88
N GLN A 125 6.96 -19.94 -2.78
CA GLN A 125 8.42 -20.05 -2.74
C GLN A 125 9.10 -18.69 -2.96
N ASP A 126 8.61 -17.87 -3.89
CA ASP A 126 9.17 -16.54 -4.15
C ASP A 126 8.90 -15.60 -2.97
N ILE A 127 7.70 -15.60 -2.41
CA ILE A 127 7.39 -14.85 -1.18
C ILE A 127 8.34 -15.28 -0.04
N ALA A 128 8.52 -16.58 0.18
CA ALA A 128 9.40 -17.09 1.23
C ALA A 128 10.87 -16.74 0.98
N ARG A 129 11.33 -16.79 -0.28
CA ARG A 129 12.68 -16.37 -0.70
C ARG A 129 12.92 -14.91 -0.35
N ARG A 130 11.99 -14.03 -0.71
CA ARG A 130 12.07 -12.58 -0.43
C ARG A 130 12.11 -12.29 1.06
N LEU A 131 11.20 -12.87 1.82
CA LEU A 131 11.16 -12.69 3.28
C LEU A 131 12.42 -13.17 4.01
N ARG A 132 13.14 -14.17 3.46
CA ARG A 132 14.36 -14.70 4.06
C ARG A 132 15.61 -13.91 3.66
N ASN A 133 15.69 -13.52 2.40
CA ASN A 133 16.93 -13.01 1.79
C ASN A 133 16.97 -11.49 1.71
N GLU A 134 15.83 -10.84 1.51
CA GLU A 134 15.78 -9.41 1.36
C GLU A 134 15.72 -8.70 2.72
N PRO A 135 16.48 -7.61 2.90
CA PRO A 135 16.43 -6.82 4.12
C PRO A 135 15.14 -6.00 4.14
N LEU A 136 14.28 -6.28 5.11
CA LEU A 136 13.02 -5.55 5.32
C LEU A 136 13.28 -4.24 6.10
N PRO A 137 12.77 -3.09 5.65
CA PRO A 137 12.95 -1.81 6.33
C PRO A 137 12.07 -1.76 7.60
N LEU A 138 12.65 -2.12 8.75
CA LEU A 138 11.91 -2.28 10.01
C LEU A 138 11.10 -1.04 10.40
N TRP A 139 11.75 0.13 10.39
CA TRP A 139 11.10 1.37 10.80
C TRP A 139 9.98 1.80 9.84
N LEU A 140 10.19 1.62 8.53
CA LEU A 140 9.16 1.93 7.55
C LEU A 140 7.95 1.01 7.70
N LEU A 141 8.17 -0.30 7.92
CA LEU A 141 7.09 -1.26 8.21
C LEU A 141 6.35 -0.89 9.50
N ALA A 142 7.08 -0.57 10.57
CA ALA A 142 6.48 -0.20 11.85
C ALA A 142 5.62 1.06 11.74
N ILE A 143 6.14 2.12 11.09
CA ILE A 143 5.42 3.38 10.87
C ILE A 143 4.19 3.17 9.99
N THR A 144 4.31 2.39 8.92
CA THR A 144 3.19 2.05 8.03
C THR A 144 2.10 1.28 8.77
N ALA A 145 2.49 0.29 9.58
CA ALA A 145 1.56 -0.47 10.42
C ALA A 145 0.89 0.41 11.49
N CYS A 146 1.66 1.29 12.14
CA CYS A 146 1.13 2.24 13.11
C CYS A 146 0.09 3.19 12.47
N ALA A 147 0.38 3.74 11.29
CA ALA A 147 -0.56 4.61 10.58
C ALA A 147 -1.89 3.89 10.29
N PHE A 148 -1.82 2.66 9.78
CA PHE A 148 -3.00 1.83 9.55
C PHE A 148 -3.80 1.54 10.83
N LEU A 149 -3.12 1.13 11.91
CA LEU A 149 -3.78 0.82 13.18
C LEU A 149 -4.43 2.05 13.82
N ILE A 150 -3.84 3.24 13.65
CA ILE A 150 -4.42 4.48 14.15
C ILE A 150 -5.65 4.84 13.33
N SER A 151 -5.59 4.77 11.98
CA SER A 151 -6.76 5.00 11.12
C SER A 151 -7.91 4.08 11.51
N ASP A 152 -7.70 2.76 11.57
CA ASP A 152 -8.70 1.78 11.99
C ASP A 152 -9.24 2.02 13.42
N THR A 153 -8.40 2.54 14.32
CA THR A 153 -8.78 2.88 15.68
C THR A 153 -9.71 4.10 15.72
N VAL A 154 -9.43 5.11 14.90
CA VAL A 154 -10.24 6.33 14.78
C VAL A 154 -11.58 6.02 14.09
N GLU A 155 -11.56 5.29 12.96
CA GLU A 155 -12.74 4.86 12.20
C GLU A 155 -13.77 4.15 13.11
N HIS A 156 -13.30 3.20 13.90
CA HIS A 156 -14.18 2.38 14.72
C HIS A 156 -14.38 2.93 16.15
N HIS A 157 -13.95 4.15 16.46
CA HIS A 157 -14.06 4.78 17.77
C HIS A 157 -13.59 3.88 18.91
N ARG A 158 -12.46 3.16 18.73
CA ARG A 158 -11.92 2.26 19.74
C ARG A 158 -11.35 3.03 20.94
N LEU A 159 -11.08 2.34 22.05
CA LEU A 159 -10.62 2.92 23.31
C LEU A 159 -9.46 3.92 23.17
N LEU A 160 -8.54 3.67 22.24
CA LEU A 160 -7.38 4.54 22.01
C LEU A 160 -7.65 5.69 21.03
N ALA A 161 -8.84 5.78 20.43
CA ALA A 161 -9.17 6.85 19.47
C ALA A 161 -9.01 8.25 20.09
N SER A 162 -9.32 8.43 21.38
CA SER A 162 -9.18 9.69 22.08
C SER A 162 -7.75 10.25 22.17
N LEU A 163 -6.72 9.40 21.99
CA LEU A 163 -5.33 9.84 21.94
C LEU A 163 -5.00 10.58 20.64
N PHE A 164 -5.71 10.24 19.55
CA PHE A 164 -5.46 10.75 18.21
C PHE A 164 -6.54 11.70 17.74
N LEU A 165 -7.75 11.59 18.29
CA LEU A 165 -8.92 12.37 17.95
C LEU A 165 -9.23 13.38 19.08
N HIS A 166 -8.67 14.57 18.99
CA HIS A 166 -8.89 15.64 19.98
C HIS A 166 -10.26 16.31 19.84
N ASN A 167 -10.89 16.22 18.67
CA ASN A 167 -12.20 16.76 18.41
C ASN A 167 -12.99 15.80 17.50
N ALA A 168 -14.10 15.25 18.03
CA ALA A 168 -14.93 14.27 17.32
C ALA A 168 -15.50 14.79 15.98
N HIS A 169 -15.65 16.12 15.83
CA HIS A 169 -16.12 16.73 14.58
C HIS A 169 -15.17 16.49 13.39
N TYR A 170 -13.89 16.24 13.67
CA TYR A 170 -12.86 15.99 12.66
C TYR A 170 -12.53 14.49 12.51
N GLY A 171 -13.35 13.58 13.04
CA GLY A 171 -13.11 12.14 13.02
C GLY A 171 -12.76 11.62 11.63
N ASP A 172 -13.66 11.84 10.68
CA ASP A 172 -13.49 11.39 9.28
C ASP A 172 -12.23 12.00 8.62
N LEU A 173 -11.94 13.29 8.89
CA LEU A 173 -10.73 13.93 8.36
C LEU A 173 -9.46 13.31 8.94
N ILE A 174 -9.42 13.06 10.25
CA ILE A 174 -8.25 12.49 10.94
C ILE A 174 -8.00 11.06 10.45
N GLU A 175 -9.05 10.26 10.31
CA GLU A 175 -8.98 8.92 9.74
C GLU A 175 -8.32 8.94 8.36
N GLU A 176 -8.86 9.72 7.43
CA GLU A 176 -8.37 9.86 6.07
C GLU A 176 -6.93 10.39 6.01
N LEU A 177 -6.58 11.32 6.89
CA LEU A 177 -5.21 11.82 6.97
C LEU A 177 -4.22 10.73 7.42
N TYR A 178 -4.62 9.78 8.29
CA TYR A 178 -3.76 8.66 8.67
C TYR A 178 -3.64 7.59 7.58
N GLU A 179 -4.59 7.48 6.68
CA GLU A 179 -4.47 6.60 5.52
C GLU A 179 -3.38 7.06 4.53
N LEU A 180 -3.12 8.37 4.43
CA LEU A 180 -2.07 8.89 3.53
C LEU A 180 -0.67 8.35 3.85
N PRO A 181 -0.12 8.47 5.09
CA PRO A 181 1.18 7.88 5.43
C PRO A 181 1.18 6.35 5.36
N PHE A 182 0.06 5.68 5.61
CA PHE A 182 -0.09 4.24 5.39
C PHE A 182 0.13 3.88 3.92
N MET A 183 -0.58 4.52 2.98
CA MET A 183 -0.44 4.26 1.55
C MET A 183 0.93 4.66 0.99
N ALA A 184 1.48 5.79 1.45
CA ALA A 184 2.82 6.22 1.09
C ALA A 184 3.88 5.22 1.58
N GLY A 185 3.74 4.73 2.82
CA GLY A 185 4.62 3.71 3.39
C GLY A 185 4.58 2.40 2.61
N LEU A 186 3.38 1.91 2.27
CA LEU A 186 3.21 0.73 1.42
C LEU A 186 3.89 0.92 0.05
N PHE A 187 3.72 2.09 -0.56
CA PHE A 187 4.35 2.40 -1.84
C PHE A 187 5.88 2.39 -1.74
N LEU A 188 6.46 3.00 -0.71
CA LEU A 188 7.90 3.01 -0.49
C LEU A 188 8.48 1.61 -0.25
N ILE A 189 7.77 0.77 0.51
CA ILE A 189 8.15 -0.64 0.70
C ILE A 189 8.16 -1.37 -0.64
N ASN A 190 7.08 -1.25 -1.41
CA ASN A 190 6.94 -1.88 -2.72
C ASN A 190 8.01 -1.37 -3.70
N LEU A 191 8.27 -0.06 -3.73
CA LEU A 191 9.30 0.56 -4.56
C LEU A 191 10.70 0.02 -4.21
N GLY A 192 11.01 -0.18 -2.92
CA GLY A 192 12.25 -0.76 -2.47
C GLY A 192 12.49 -2.18 -3.02
N PHE A 193 11.46 -3.02 -3.03
CA PHE A 193 11.52 -4.34 -3.65
C PHE A 193 11.69 -4.25 -5.18
N MET A 194 10.94 -3.37 -5.83
CA MET A 194 11.03 -3.16 -7.29
C MET A 194 12.43 -2.71 -7.72
N GLN A 195 13.05 -1.78 -6.97
CA GLN A 195 14.38 -1.29 -7.29
C GLN A 195 15.44 -2.39 -7.17
N ARG A 196 15.34 -3.27 -6.16
CA ARG A 196 16.25 -4.40 -6.00
C ARG A 196 16.14 -5.39 -7.16
N ASP A 197 14.93 -5.78 -7.53
CA ASP A 197 14.72 -6.67 -8.66
C ASP A 197 15.28 -6.08 -9.97
N LYS A 198 15.19 -4.77 -10.14
CA LYS A 198 15.79 -4.09 -11.30
C LYS A 198 17.32 -4.09 -11.24
N GLN A 199 17.91 -3.91 -10.05
CA GLN A 199 19.36 -3.96 -9.88
C GLN A 199 19.91 -5.36 -10.14
N GLU A 200 19.23 -6.41 -9.67
CA GLU A 200 19.60 -7.80 -9.92
C GLU A 200 19.54 -8.13 -11.41
N GLU A 201 18.48 -7.70 -12.12
CA GLU A 201 18.34 -7.83 -13.57
C GLU A 201 19.53 -7.18 -14.30
N TYR A 202 19.86 -5.93 -13.94
CA TYR A 202 20.95 -5.19 -14.56
C TYR A 202 22.30 -5.86 -14.33
N SER A 203 22.55 -6.32 -13.12
CA SER A 203 23.81 -7.00 -12.76
C SER A 203 23.98 -8.32 -13.52
N SER A 204 22.93 -9.11 -13.69
CA SER A 204 22.96 -10.38 -14.40
C SER A 204 23.30 -10.22 -15.91
N VAL A 205 22.81 -9.16 -16.53
CA VAL A 205 23.06 -8.85 -17.96
C VAL A 205 24.50 -8.43 -18.19
N HIS A 206 25.13 -7.73 -17.22
CA HIS A 206 26.50 -7.21 -17.39
C HIS A 206 27.59 -8.22 -17.04
N VAL A 207 27.33 -9.14 -16.09
CA VAL A 207 28.26 -10.21 -15.74
C VAL A 207 28.31 -11.31 -16.83
N GLY A 208 27.24 -11.45 -17.63
CA GLY A 208 27.16 -12.45 -18.71
C GLY A 208 27.86 -12.07 -20.03
N LYS A 209 28.47 -10.87 -20.15
CA LYS A 209 29.30 -10.52 -21.33
C LYS A 209 30.75 -10.96 -21.07
N PRO A 210 31.26 -12.00 -21.75
CA PRO A 210 32.68 -12.28 -21.71
C PRO A 210 33.41 -11.05 -22.25
N GLN A 211 34.41 -10.53 -21.51
CA GLN A 211 35.40 -9.64 -22.09
C GLN A 211 36.07 -10.42 -23.24
N LEU A 212 35.71 -10.09 -24.47
CA LEU A 212 36.50 -10.45 -25.63
C LEU A 212 37.84 -9.75 -25.40
N ALA A 213 38.84 -10.52 -24.96
CA ALA A 213 40.22 -10.08 -24.91
C ALA A 213 40.64 -9.84 -26.36
N ASP A 214 40.94 -8.60 -26.68
CA ASP A 214 41.70 -8.20 -27.86
C ASP A 214 43.18 -8.63 -27.73
#